data_9ba3f23899f5c9aefbdd5adf80b0fca4
#
_entry.id   9ba3f23899f5c9aefbdd5adf80b0fca4
#
_cell.length_a   1.000
_cell.length_b   1.000
_cell.length_c   1.000
_cell.angle_alpha   90.00
_cell.angle_beta   90.00
_cell.angle_gamma   90.00
#
_symmetry.space_group_name_H-M   'P 1'
#
loop_
_entity.id
_entity.type
_entity.pdbx_description
1 polymer ?
#
loop_
_entity_poly.entity_id
_entity_poly.type
_entity_poly.pdbx_seq_one_letter_code
_entity_poly.pdbx_strand_id
1 'polypeptide(L)'
;CESNKGMKLIPAFEVVVSRNKVTIDLGTLTDEYEKEITIHTTATDKNGKKEIEAGKDLTIVDTVTLEGLEIGTKYKLSGWQMIKEENAKLIIDGKEVTNDYEFTADKENMEVQIEFTFDGSTLGRKQLVTFEELYDITNLEEPKKVTEHKDINDEGQTVTIKEVPETPTPET
;
A
#
# COMPACT_ATOMS: atom_id res chain seq x y z
N CYS A 1 -32.49 -31.08 -10.22
CA CYS A 1 -32.03 -30.86 -10.19
C CYS A 1 -32.10 -30.30 -10.16
N GLU A 2 -32.25 -30.05 -10.06
CA GLU A 2 -32.03 -29.67 -9.99
C GLU A 2 -31.71 -29.11 -9.74
N SER A 3 -31.72 -28.75 -9.58
CA SER A 3 -31.15 -28.38 -9.34
C SER A 3 -30.65 -28.05 -9.11
N ASN A 4 -30.58 -27.87 -9.12
CA ASN A 4 -29.88 -27.72 -8.93
C ASN A 4 -29.40 -27.49 -9.01
N LYS A 5 -29.89 -27.56 -9.16
CA LYS A 5 -29.32 -27.42 -9.30
C LYS A 5 -28.87 -26.74 -9.30
N GLY A 6 -28.99 -26.44 -9.49
CA GLY A 6 -28.35 -25.77 -9.44
C GLY A 6 -27.99 -24.99 -9.10
N MET A 7 -28.06 -24.85 -8.72
CA MET A 7 -27.55 -24.26 -8.34
C MET A 7 -26.93 -23.91 -8.02
N LYS A 8 -26.73 -23.87 -7.92
CA LYS A 8 -26.03 -23.52 -7.74
C LYS A 8 -25.42 -23.11 -7.50
N LEU A 9 -25.31 -23.16 -7.28
CA LEU A 9 -24.68 -22.65 -7.11
C LEU A 9 -24.07 -22.17 -7.11
N ILE A 10 -23.52 -22.04 -6.84
CA ILE A 10 -22.78 -21.55 -6.82
C ILE A 10 -22.25 -20.80 -6.36
N PRO A 11 -21.70 -20.62 -6.05
CA PRO A 11 -21.09 -19.74 -5.71
C PRO A 11 -19.99 -19.38 -4.94
N ALA A 12 -19.09 -20.06 -4.91
CA ALA A 12 -17.93 -19.78 -4.18
C ALA A 12 -17.33 -18.45 -4.44
N PHE A 13 -17.53 -17.92 -5.61
CA PHE A 13 -16.91 -16.72 -5.89
C PHE A 13 -17.67 -15.54 -5.42
N GLU A 14 -18.62 -15.74 -4.61
CA GLU A 14 -19.35 -14.68 -4.18
C GLU A 14 -18.73 -13.88 -3.12
N VAL A 15 -17.62 -14.21 -2.60
CA VAL A 15 -17.06 -13.52 -1.49
C VAL A 15 -16.17 -12.38 -1.90
N VAL A 16 -16.14 -12.09 -3.12
CA VAL A 16 -15.24 -11.07 -3.61
C VAL A 16 -15.60 -9.71 -3.09
N VAL A 17 -14.62 -8.94 -2.67
CA VAL A 17 -14.84 -7.63 -2.12
C VAL A 17 -14.32 -6.51 -2.98
N SER A 18 -13.80 -6.82 -4.14
CA SER A 18 -13.26 -5.80 -5.02
C SER A 18 -14.35 -4.91 -5.57
N ARG A 19 -13.98 -3.77 -6.10
CA ARG A 19 -14.92 -2.86 -6.75
C ARG A 19 -15.00 -3.07 -8.25
N ASN A 20 -14.06 -3.81 -8.83
CA ASN A 20 -14.09 -4.06 -10.25
C ASN A 20 -15.03 -5.21 -10.55
N LYS A 21 -15.90 -5.02 -11.50
CA LYS A 21 -16.86 -6.04 -11.88
C LYS A 21 -16.50 -6.60 -13.24
N VAL A 22 -16.62 -7.90 -13.37
CA VAL A 22 -16.39 -8.58 -14.64
C VAL A 22 -17.65 -9.36 -14.97
N THR A 23 -18.16 -9.17 -16.17
CA THR A 23 -19.34 -9.89 -16.64
C THR A 23 -18.89 -10.99 -17.58
N ILE A 24 -19.26 -12.20 -17.27
CA ILE A 24 -18.92 -13.35 -18.09
C ILE A 24 -20.19 -13.89 -18.73
N ASP A 25 -20.19 -13.99 -20.05
CA ASP A 25 -21.33 -14.50 -20.76
C ASP A 25 -21.09 -15.98 -21.04
N LEU A 26 -21.88 -16.82 -20.46
CA LEU A 26 -21.76 -18.26 -20.64
C LEU A 26 -22.96 -18.79 -21.43
N GLY A 27 -23.14 -18.28 -22.62
CA GLY A 27 -24.26 -18.68 -23.47
C GLY A 27 -25.51 -17.95 -23.06
N THR A 28 -26.50 -18.67 -22.56
CA THR A 28 -27.71 -18.00 -22.10
C THR A 28 -27.58 -17.50 -20.69
N LEU A 29 -26.44 -17.75 -20.03
CA LEU A 29 -26.23 -17.30 -18.66
C LEU A 29 -25.22 -16.20 -18.66
N THR A 30 -25.47 -15.21 -17.86
CA THR A 30 -24.52 -14.12 -17.65
C THR A 30 -24.23 -14.05 -16.16
N ASP A 31 -22.99 -14.28 -15.78
CA ASP A 31 -22.59 -14.17 -14.40
C ASP A 31 -21.84 -12.89 -14.21
N GLU A 32 -22.13 -12.23 -13.12
CA GLU A 32 -21.46 -10.99 -12.78
C GLU A 32 -20.74 -11.20 -11.46
N TYR A 33 -19.47 -10.86 -11.37
CA TYR A 33 -18.73 -10.98 -10.14
C TYR A 33 -17.71 -9.87 -10.06
N GLU A 34 -17.28 -9.56 -8.86
CA GLU A 34 -16.31 -8.52 -8.65
C GLU A 34 -14.92 -9.12 -8.67
N LYS A 35 -14.02 -8.47 -9.42
CA LYS A 35 -12.64 -8.89 -9.47
C LYS A 35 -11.90 -8.26 -8.33
N GLU A 36 -11.17 -9.05 -7.58
CA GLU A 36 -10.47 -8.54 -6.42
C GLU A 36 -9.25 -7.73 -6.81
N ILE A 37 -9.10 -6.56 -6.22
CA ILE A 37 -7.90 -5.75 -6.36
C ILE A 37 -7.04 -6.02 -5.14
N THR A 38 -5.79 -6.38 -5.38
CA THR A 38 -4.86 -6.64 -4.28
C THR A 38 -3.72 -5.65 -4.31
N ILE A 39 -3.13 -5.42 -3.15
CA ILE A 39 -2.02 -4.50 -2.99
C ILE A 39 -1.00 -5.16 -2.08
N HIS A 40 0.25 -5.06 -2.47
CA HIS A 40 1.35 -5.55 -1.66
C HIS A 40 2.46 -4.51 -1.72
N THR A 41 3.00 -4.12 -0.57
CA THR A 41 4.02 -3.09 -0.55
C THR A 41 5.27 -3.61 0.14
N THR A 42 6.41 -3.10 -0.30
CA THR A 42 7.70 -3.43 0.30
C THR A 42 8.46 -2.12 0.49
N ALA A 43 8.76 -1.79 1.73
CA ALA A 43 9.45 -0.56 2.05
C ALA A 43 10.94 -0.82 2.22
N THR A 44 11.75 0.03 1.62
CA THR A 44 13.21 -0.10 1.66
C THR A 44 13.83 1.28 1.65
N ASP A 45 15.16 1.33 1.76
CA ASP A 45 15.86 2.58 1.47
C ASP A 45 16.03 2.70 -0.05
N LYS A 46 16.77 3.69 -0.50
CA LYS A 46 16.96 3.92 -1.93
C LYS A 46 17.73 2.78 -2.60
N ASN A 47 18.43 1.98 -1.84
CA ASN A 47 19.25 0.89 -2.37
C ASN A 47 18.62 -0.46 -2.14
N GLY A 48 17.37 -0.50 -1.72
CA GLY A 48 16.67 -1.76 -1.49
C GLY A 48 16.93 -2.39 -0.15
N LYS A 49 17.53 -1.66 0.78
CA LYS A 49 17.87 -2.22 2.09
C LYS A 49 16.78 -1.93 3.11
N LYS A 50 16.73 -2.78 4.12
CA LYS A 50 15.70 -2.66 5.15
C LYS A 50 16.16 -1.83 6.35
N GLU A 51 17.35 -1.29 6.32
CA GLU A 51 17.89 -0.50 7.40
C GLU A 51 18.41 0.82 6.85
N ILE A 52 18.13 1.90 7.55
CA ILE A 52 18.57 3.23 7.16
C ILE A 52 19.18 3.89 8.39
N GLU A 53 20.34 4.51 8.23
CA GLU A 53 20.95 5.23 9.36
C GLU A 53 20.19 6.51 9.64
N ALA A 54 20.00 6.82 10.90
CA ALA A 54 19.33 8.05 11.29
C ALA A 54 20.06 9.26 10.72
N GLY A 55 19.33 10.24 10.30
CA GLY A 55 19.90 11.44 9.69
C GLY A 55 18.81 12.41 9.30
N LYS A 56 19.22 13.57 8.81
CA LYS A 56 18.26 14.63 8.51
C LYS A 56 17.51 14.41 7.21
N ASP A 57 18.10 13.69 6.27
CA ASP A 57 17.45 13.52 4.97
C ASP A 57 17.30 12.04 4.68
N LEU A 58 16.30 11.43 5.28
CA LEU A 58 16.04 10.02 5.03
C LEU A 58 14.98 9.87 3.97
N THR A 59 15.13 8.86 3.14
CA THR A 59 14.12 8.52 2.14
C THR A 59 13.77 7.06 2.28
N ILE A 60 12.48 6.77 2.40
CA ILE A 60 11.95 5.42 2.33
C ILE A 60 11.27 5.28 0.99
N VAL A 61 11.60 4.23 0.26
CA VAL A 61 10.97 3.93 -1.03
C VAL A 61 10.03 2.77 -0.80
N ASP A 62 8.76 2.99 -1.09
CA ASP A 62 7.77 1.94 -0.96
C ASP A 62 7.45 1.44 -2.36
N THR A 63 7.74 0.18 -2.63
CA THR A 63 7.44 -0.44 -3.91
C THR A 63 6.10 -1.13 -3.77
N VAL A 64 5.11 -0.64 -4.50
CA VAL A 64 3.73 -1.09 -4.38
C VAL A 64 3.36 -1.90 -5.60
N THR A 65 2.96 -3.14 -5.39
CA THR A 65 2.49 -4.01 -6.46
C THR A 65 0.97 -4.07 -6.40
N LEU A 66 0.33 -3.69 -7.48
CA LEU A 66 -1.13 -3.66 -7.58
C LEU A 66 -1.57 -4.68 -8.61
N GLU A 67 -2.58 -5.46 -8.28
CA GLU A 67 -3.12 -6.47 -9.18
C GLU A 67 -4.62 -6.35 -9.25
N GLY A 68 -5.18 -6.61 -10.40
CA GLY A 68 -6.63 -6.60 -10.57
C GLY A 68 -7.21 -5.24 -10.87
N LEU A 69 -6.38 -4.28 -11.26
CA LEU A 69 -6.87 -2.94 -11.55
C LEU A 69 -7.76 -2.95 -12.79
N GLU A 70 -8.68 -2.00 -12.83
CA GLU A 70 -9.51 -1.83 -14.01
C GLU A 70 -8.85 -0.81 -14.93
N ILE A 71 -8.52 -1.23 -16.15
CA ILE A 71 -7.84 -0.36 -17.10
C ILE A 71 -8.74 0.82 -17.41
N GLY A 72 -8.19 2.01 -17.40
CA GLY A 72 -8.93 3.25 -17.66
C GLY A 72 -9.47 3.91 -16.41
N THR A 73 -9.41 3.26 -15.27
CA THR A 73 -9.91 3.84 -14.03
C THR A 73 -8.82 4.68 -13.39
N LYS A 74 -9.22 5.80 -12.83
CA LYS A 74 -8.29 6.68 -12.13
C LYS A 74 -8.25 6.29 -10.67
N TYR A 75 -7.04 6.06 -10.18
CA TYR A 75 -6.81 5.63 -8.81
C TYR A 75 -5.90 6.62 -8.08
N LYS A 76 -6.00 6.62 -6.77
CA LYS A 76 -5.10 7.37 -5.92
C LYS A 76 -4.54 6.43 -4.87
N LEU A 77 -3.23 6.38 -4.80
CA LEU A 77 -2.53 5.60 -3.80
C LEU A 77 -2.08 6.56 -2.71
N SER A 78 -2.49 6.32 -1.48
CA SER A 78 -2.17 7.18 -0.35
C SER A 78 -1.34 6.40 0.64
N GLY A 79 -0.17 6.91 0.97
CA GLY A 79 0.72 6.24 1.90
C GLY A 79 1.16 7.14 3.03
N TRP A 80 1.51 6.54 4.15
CA TRP A 80 2.06 7.28 5.28
C TRP A 80 2.93 6.36 6.10
N GLN A 81 3.73 6.96 6.97
CA GLN A 81 4.64 6.20 7.82
C GLN A 81 4.09 6.09 9.22
N MET A 82 4.25 4.90 9.81
CA MET A 82 3.86 4.62 11.19
C MET A 82 5.11 4.32 12.00
N ILE A 83 5.11 4.67 13.27
CA ILE A 83 6.15 4.25 14.21
C ILE A 83 5.64 2.98 14.87
N LYS A 84 6.32 1.86 14.61
CA LYS A 84 5.83 0.57 15.08
C LYS A 84 5.71 0.51 16.60
N GLU A 85 6.74 0.99 17.29
CA GLU A 85 6.78 0.91 18.75
C GLU A 85 5.64 1.68 19.42
N GLU A 86 5.14 2.70 18.72
CA GLU A 86 4.07 3.53 19.27
C GLU A 86 2.73 3.24 18.66
N ASN A 87 2.71 2.43 17.60
CA ASN A 87 1.50 2.15 16.83
C ASN A 87 0.78 3.45 16.50
N ALA A 88 1.55 4.43 16.04
CA ALA A 88 1.03 5.77 15.76
C ALA A 88 1.72 6.34 14.53
N LYS A 89 1.09 7.29 13.91
CA LYS A 89 1.64 7.92 12.71
C LYS A 89 2.90 8.68 13.04
N LEU A 90 3.85 8.65 12.10
CA LEU A 90 5.09 9.40 12.24
C LEU A 90 4.80 10.86 11.93
N ILE A 91 5.08 11.71 12.88
CA ILE A 91 4.88 13.15 12.72
C ILE A 91 6.21 13.83 12.92
N ILE A 92 6.62 14.63 11.95
CA ILE A 92 7.87 15.40 12.01
C ILE A 92 7.51 16.86 11.90
N ASP A 93 7.90 17.63 12.90
CA ASP A 93 7.62 19.09 12.94
C ASP A 93 6.14 19.38 12.76
N GLY A 94 5.31 18.56 13.39
CA GLY A 94 3.86 18.77 13.37
C GLY A 94 3.17 18.27 12.13
N LYS A 95 3.88 17.61 11.21
CA LYS A 95 3.28 17.13 9.97
C LYS A 95 3.45 15.64 9.84
N GLU A 96 2.40 14.97 9.37
CA GLU A 96 2.48 13.56 9.10
C GLU A 96 3.37 13.31 7.89
N VAL A 97 4.12 12.23 7.92
CA VAL A 97 4.96 11.86 6.78
C VAL A 97 4.11 11.04 5.85
N THR A 98 3.58 11.68 4.82
CA THR A 98 2.65 11.06 3.87
C THR A 98 3.06 11.37 2.45
N ASN A 99 2.57 10.60 1.53
CA ASN A 99 2.70 10.91 0.10
C ASN A 99 1.59 10.20 -0.65
N ASP A 100 1.07 10.85 -1.69
CA ASP A 100 0.00 10.31 -2.50
C ASP A 100 0.44 10.26 -3.95
N TYR A 101 -0.14 9.35 -4.71
CA TYR A 101 0.16 9.24 -6.14
C TYR A 101 -1.14 8.92 -6.88
N GLU A 102 -1.48 9.78 -7.84
CA GLU A 102 -2.66 9.57 -8.67
C GLU A 102 -2.24 9.07 -10.03
N PHE A 103 -2.96 8.11 -10.56
CA PHE A 103 -2.64 7.52 -11.85
C PHE A 103 -3.89 6.93 -12.48
N THR A 104 -3.86 6.78 -13.79
CA THR A 104 -4.90 6.04 -14.50
C THR A 104 -4.30 4.69 -14.88
N ALA A 105 -4.98 3.63 -14.54
CA ALA A 105 -4.44 2.30 -14.79
C ALA A 105 -4.40 2.03 -16.28
N ASP A 106 -3.24 1.69 -16.80
CA ASP A 106 -3.09 1.28 -18.18
C ASP A 106 -2.83 -0.22 -18.29
N LYS A 107 -2.77 -0.90 -17.17
CA LYS A 107 -2.60 -2.35 -17.10
C LYS A 107 -3.35 -2.86 -15.88
N GLU A 108 -3.70 -4.13 -15.89
CA GLU A 108 -4.33 -4.72 -14.72
C GLU A 108 -3.37 -4.89 -13.57
N ASN A 109 -2.10 -5.11 -13.86
CA ASN A 109 -1.09 -5.30 -12.82
C ASN A 109 -0.02 -4.24 -13.01
N MET A 110 0.23 -3.46 -11.98
CA MET A 110 1.17 -2.35 -12.04
C MET A 110 2.05 -2.34 -10.82
N GLU A 111 3.25 -1.83 -10.99
CA GLU A 111 4.16 -1.59 -9.88
C GLU A 111 4.44 -0.10 -9.83
N VAL A 112 4.29 0.49 -8.65
CA VAL A 112 4.46 1.92 -8.46
C VAL A 112 5.41 2.12 -7.28
N GLN A 113 6.28 3.11 -7.37
CA GLN A 113 7.14 3.44 -6.24
C GLN A 113 6.75 4.80 -5.70
N ILE A 114 6.62 4.87 -4.38
CA ILE A 114 6.32 6.11 -3.68
C ILE A 114 7.43 6.38 -2.70
N GLU A 115 7.91 7.61 -2.68
CA GLU A 115 9.01 7.97 -1.79
C GLU A 115 8.52 8.85 -0.66
N PHE A 116 9.08 8.64 0.52
CA PHE A 116 8.80 9.47 1.69
C PHE A 116 10.13 10.01 2.18
N THR A 117 10.25 11.33 2.20
CA THR A 117 11.47 11.99 2.63
C THR A 117 11.17 12.79 3.90
N PHE A 118 11.99 12.64 4.90
CA PHE A 118 11.75 13.27 6.19
C PHE A 118 13.03 13.36 7.01
N ASP A 119 12.98 14.18 8.06
CA ASP A 119 14.08 14.30 9.00
C ASP A 119 13.96 13.16 10.00
N GLY A 120 14.83 12.18 9.89
CA GLY A 120 14.84 11.03 10.80
C GLY A 120 15.97 11.08 11.81
N SER A 121 16.53 12.26 12.07
CA SER A 121 17.69 12.35 12.95
C SER A 121 17.40 11.94 14.39
N THR A 122 16.13 11.99 14.81
CA THR A 122 15.77 11.61 16.17
C THR A 122 15.14 10.23 16.24
N LEU A 123 15.15 9.48 15.14
CA LEU A 123 14.41 8.22 15.06
C LEU A 123 15.29 6.98 15.20
N GLY A 124 16.52 7.12 15.66
CA GLY A 124 17.39 5.95 15.83
C GLY A 124 16.75 4.89 16.69
N ARG A 125 16.90 3.63 16.25
CA ARG A 125 16.35 2.44 16.92
C ARG A 125 14.85 2.28 16.72
N LYS A 126 14.19 3.17 15.98
CA LYS A 126 12.77 3.04 15.70
C LYS A 126 12.55 2.22 14.45
N GLN A 127 11.42 1.54 14.39
CA GLN A 127 11.01 0.85 13.18
C GLN A 127 9.83 1.60 12.59
N LEU A 128 9.91 1.86 11.32
CA LEU A 128 8.85 2.58 10.61
C LEU A 128 8.15 1.61 9.67
N VAL A 129 6.83 1.66 9.66
CA VAL A 129 6.02 0.78 8.84
C VAL A 129 5.27 1.66 7.85
N THR A 130 5.36 1.33 6.57
CA THR A 130 4.68 2.10 5.53
C THR A 130 3.30 1.50 5.30
N PHE A 131 2.26 2.31 5.50
CA PHE A 131 0.89 1.90 5.25
C PHE A 131 0.43 2.51 3.93
N GLU A 132 -0.35 1.76 3.17
CA GLU A 132 -0.86 2.24 1.88
C GLU A 132 -2.33 1.92 1.75
N GLU A 133 -3.07 2.86 1.15
CA GLU A 133 -4.47 2.67 0.81
C GLU A 133 -4.65 3.04 -0.64
N LEU A 134 -5.45 2.27 -1.37
CA LEU A 134 -5.74 2.58 -2.77
C LEU A 134 -7.21 2.97 -2.88
N TYR A 135 -7.44 4.10 -3.56
CA TYR A 135 -8.78 4.62 -3.78
C TYR A 135 -9.09 4.68 -5.26
N ASP A 136 -10.32 4.37 -5.59
CA ASP A 136 -10.88 4.65 -6.92
C ASP A 136 -11.41 6.08 -6.85
N ILE A 137 -10.83 6.96 -7.64
CA ILE A 137 -11.23 8.37 -7.62
C ILE A 137 -11.92 8.77 -8.92
N THR A 138 -12.63 7.83 -9.54
CA THR A 138 -13.43 8.15 -10.71
C THR A 138 -14.39 9.30 -10.37
N ASN A 139 -14.99 9.25 -9.20
CA ASN A 139 -15.78 10.35 -8.69
C ASN A 139 -14.97 11.07 -7.63
N LEU A 140 -14.42 12.23 -7.95
CA LEU A 140 -13.56 12.95 -7.03
C LEU A 140 -14.28 13.39 -5.76
N GLU A 141 -15.60 13.52 -5.82
CA GLU A 141 -16.35 13.91 -4.64
C GLU A 141 -16.62 12.74 -3.71
N GLU A 142 -16.48 11.51 -4.19
CA GLU A 142 -16.70 10.31 -3.40
C GLU A 142 -15.63 9.28 -3.69
N PRO A 143 -14.39 9.52 -3.25
CA PRO A 143 -13.34 8.52 -3.42
C PRO A 143 -13.73 7.23 -2.69
N LYS A 144 -13.49 6.09 -3.32
CA LYS A 144 -13.82 4.81 -2.72
C LYS A 144 -12.57 4.02 -2.46
N LYS A 145 -12.36 3.62 -1.22
CA LYS A 145 -11.21 2.79 -0.89
C LYS A 145 -11.46 1.40 -1.43
N VAL A 146 -10.55 0.90 -2.26
CA VAL A 146 -10.72 -0.40 -2.89
C VAL A 146 -9.83 -1.47 -2.28
N THR A 147 -8.70 -1.10 -1.71
CA THR A 147 -7.85 -2.06 -1.00
C THR A 147 -6.82 -1.30 -0.15
N GLU A 148 -6.12 -2.04 0.70
CA GLU A 148 -5.11 -1.43 1.56
C GLU A 148 -4.10 -2.48 1.98
N HIS A 149 -2.91 -2.04 2.37
CA HIS A 149 -1.91 -2.89 3.00
C HIS A 149 -1.42 -2.14 4.23
N LYS A 150 -1.98 -2.47 5.39
CA LYS A 150 -1.72 -1.78 6.64
C LYS A 150 -1.57 -2.78 7.76
N ASP A 151 -0.41 -3.40 7.83
CA ASP A 151 -0.13 -4.38 8.88
C ASP A 151 1.11 -3.93 9.63
N ILE A 152 0.91 -3.48 10.87
CA ILE A 152 1.98 -2.93 11.68
C ILE A 152 3.06 -3.97 11.95
N ASN A 153 2.75 -5.23 11.76
CA ASN A 153 3.70 -6.32 12.01
C ASN A 153 4.29 -6.91 10.74
N ASP A 154 4.00 -6.32 9.57
CA ASP A 154 4.51 -6.88 8.33
C ASP A 154 5.95 -6.40 8.13
N GLU A 155 6.87 -7.33 8.15
CA GLU A 155 8.28 -6.98 7.99
C GLU A 155 8.57 -6.43 6.60
N GLY A 156 7.81 -6.82 5.60
CA GLY A 156 7.98 -6.27 4.25
C GLY A 156 7.66 -4.80 4.18
N GLN A 157 6.75 -4.32 5.04
CA GLN A 157 6.41 -2.90 5.09
C GLN A 157 7.30 -2.13 6.07
N THR A 158 8.24 -2.79 6.75
CA THR A 158 8.98 -2.20 7.86
C THR A 158 10.42 -1.89 7.48
N VAL A 159 10.88 -0.71 7.88
CA VAL A 159 12.27 -0.30 7.75
C VAL A 159 12.76 0.07 9.14
N THR A 160 13.96 -0.36 9.48
CA THR A 160 14.56 -0.05 10.77
C THR A 160 15.49 1.15 10.61
N ILE A 161 15.34 2.13 11.50
CA ILE A 161 16.24 3.27 11.54
C ILE A 161 17.35 2.94 12.51
N LYS A 162 18.56 2.84 12.00
CA LYS A 162 19.69 2.47 12.84
C LYS A 162 20.23 3.72 13.51
N GLU A 163 20.56 3.59 14.78
CA GLU A 163 21.20 4.68 15.47
C GLU A 163 22.60 4.84 14.93
N VAL A 164 22.99 6.06 14.60
CA VAL A 164 24.33 6.31 14.13
C VAL A 164 25.23 6.28 15.36
N PRO A 165 26.26 5.47 15.34
CA PRO A 165 27.18 5.42 16.49
C PRO A 165 27.82 6.78 16.66
N GLU A 166 27.86 7.23 17.92
CA GLU A 166 28.46 8.46 18.16
C GLU A 166 29.89 8.33 17.89
N THR A 167 30.41 9.01 16.98
CA THR A 167 31.79 9.04 16.76
C THR A 167 32.38 9.83 17.84
N PRO A 168 33.28 9.35 18.55
CA PRO A 168 33.89 10.08 19.60
C PRO A 168 34.53 11.27 18.95
N THR A 169 34.05 12.38 19.26
CA THR A 169 34.68 13.51 18.84
C THR A 169 36.02 13.44 19.34
N PRO A 170 36.90 13.69 18.52
CA PRO A 170 38.21 13.78 18.97
C PRO A 170 38.23 14.82 20.00
N GLU A 171 38.56 14.46 20.99
CA GLU A 171 38.56 15.28 21.93
C GLU A 171 39.50 15.95 21.83
N THR A 172 39.34 16.62 21.68
CA THR A 172 40.30 17.31 21.58
C THR A 172 40.23 18.02 22.50
#